data_039c47b2a9291f2c6e6ed27b1c84ce08
#
_entry.id   039c47b2a9291f2c6e6ed27b1c84ce08
#
_cell.length_a   1.000
_cell.length_b   1.000
_cell.length_c   1.000
_cell.angle_alpha   90.00
_cell.angle_beta   90.00
_cell.angle_gamma   90.00
#
_symmetry.space_group_name_H-M   'P 1'
#
loop_
_entity.id
_entity.type
_entity.pdbx_description
1 polymer ?
#
loop_
_entity_poly.entity_id
_entity_poly.type
_entity_poly.pdbx_seq_one_letter_code
_entity_poly.pdbx_strand_id
1 'polypeptide(L)'
;MTVNGRLREADVEATLRLVDLLRNRFGLTSVKEGCSEGECGACTVLVDGKAVTSCTVLAFQMEGRSVTTLEGLSDGERHPLQQAFIDNDAVQCGFCTPGMILSAKALLDANPSPTEEEVRRALEGNLCRCTGYLPIVRAVLDGAERLRSR
;
A
#
# COMPACT_ATOMS: atom_id res chain seq x y z
N MET A 1 -16.76 6.52 5.45
CA MET A 1 -15.30 6.66 5.32
C MET A 1 -14.92 7.46 4.09
N THR A 2 -13.74 8.05 4.07
CA THR A 2 -13.16 8.65 2.85
C THR A 2 -12.24 7.62 2.19
N VAL A 3 -12.40 7.36 0.89
CA VAL A 3 -11.54 6.41 0.15
C VAL A 3 -10.93 7.15 -1.03
N ASN A 4 -9.60 7.20 -1.08
CA ASN A 4 -8.85 7.92 -2.12
C ASN A 4 -9.35 9.36 -2.30
N GLY A 5 -9.54 10.09 -1.20
CA GLY A 5 -9.99 11.48 -1.18
C GLY A 5 -11.48 11.69 -1.47
N ARG A 6 -12.27 10.64 -1.68
CA ARG A 6 -13.72 10.74 -1.97
C ARG A 6 -14.53 10.08 -0.86
N LEU A 7 -15.59 10.76 -0.42
CA LEU A 7 -16.54 10.16 0.52
C LEU A 7 -17.22 8.95 -0.12
N ARG A 8 -17.17 7.82 0.56
CA ARG A 8 -17.83 6.57 0.18
C ARG A 8 -18.71 6.10 1.33
N GLU A 9 -19.93 5.74 1.01
CA GLU A 9 -20.90 5.18 1.93
C GLU A 9 -21.28 3.77 1.47
N ALA A 10 -21.41 2.86 2.40
CA ALA A 10 -21.89 1.50 2.17
C ALA A 10 -22.49 0.95 3.45
N ASP A 11 -23.64 0.32 3.32
CA ASP A 11 -24.20 -0.53 4.38
C ASP A 11 -23.38 -1.80 4.46
N VAL A 12 -22.81 -2.08 5.62
CA VAL A 12 -21.89 -3.20 5.82
C VAL A 12 -22.34 -4.08 6.98
N GLU A 13 -22.25 -5.38 6.79
CA GLU A 13 -22.40 -6.34 7.87
C GLU A 13 -21.22 -6.21 8.85
N ALA A 14 -21.47 -6.49 10.13
CA ALA A 14 -20.46 -6.37 11.18
C ALA A 14 -19.21 -7.25 10.93
N THR A 15 -19.37 -8.32 10.16
CA THR A 15 -18.29 -9.28 9.83
C THR A 15 -17.57 -8.98 8.53
N LEU A 16 -18.00 -7.98 7.75
CA LEU A 16 -17.38 -7.65 6.46
C LEU A 16 -15.97 -7.11 6.70
N ARG A 17 -14.96 -7.74 6.08
CA ARG A 17 -13.58 -7.27 6.15
C ARG A 17 -13.38 -6.07 5.22
N LEU A 18 -12.42 -5.21 5.59
CA LEU A 18 -12.09 -4.04 4.78
C LEU A 18 -11.61 -4.42 3.38
N VAL A 19 -10.81 -5.49 3.24
CA VAL A 19 -10.35 -6.00 1.93
C VAL A 19 -11.52 -6.33 1.01
N ASP A 20 -12.57 -6.98 1.52
CA ASP A 20 -13.76 -7.37 0.74
C ASP A 20 -14.56 -6.15 0.31
N LEU A 21 -14.73 -5.17 1.20
CA LEU A 21 -15.39 -3.90 0.85
C LEU A 21 -14.65 -3.17 -0.26
N LEU A 22 -13.32 -3.00 -0.11
CA LEU A 22 -12.51 -2.26 -1.09
C LEU A 22 -12.49 -2.96 -2.45
N ARG A 23 -12.27 -4.27 -2.48
CA ARG A 23 -12.17 -5.03 -3.73
C ARG A 23 -13.53 -5.26 -4.40
N ASN A 24 -14.49 -5.80 -3.65
CA ASN A 24 -15.69 -6.39 -4.24
C ASN A 24 -16.83 -5.37 -4.38
N ARG A 25 -16.90 -4.36 -3.50
CA ARG A 25 -17.96 -3.33 -3.57
C ARG A 25 -17.45 -2.02 -4.19
N PHE A 26 -16.20 -1.62 -3.92
CA PHE A 26 -15.65 -0.38 -4.46
C PHE A 26 -14.79 -0.57 -5.72
N GLY A 27 -14.51 -1.81 -6.12
CA GLY A 27 -13.76 -2.13 -7.34
C GLY A 27 -12.26 -1.78 -7.28
N LEU A 28 -11.70 -1.58 -6.07
CA LEU A 28 -10.30 -1.21 -5.87
C LEU A 28 -9.43 -2.47 -5.87
N THR A 29 -9.12 -2.98 -7.06
CA THR A 29 -8.49 -4.28 -7.27
C THR A 29 -6.98 -4.28 -7.04
N SER A 30 -6.34 -3.12 -6.83
CA SER A 30 -4.94 -3.06 -6.40
C SER A 30 -4.75 -3.69 -5.03
N VAL A 31 -5.75 -3.62 -4.15
CA VAL A 31 -5.74 -4.33 -2.87
C VAL A 31 -5.80 -5.82 -3.14
N LYS A 32 -4.74 -6.57 -2.86
CA LYS A 32 -4.66 -8.01 -3.12
C LYS A 32 -4.91 -8.80 -1.83
N GLU A 33 -5.36 -10.04 -1.97
CA GLU A 33 -5.52 -10.95 -0.83
C GLU A 33 -4.69 -12.21 -1.08
N GLY A 34 -3.70 -12.47 -0.21
CA GLY A 34 -2.80 -13.62 -0.33
C GLY A 34 -2.94 -14.62 0.80
N CYS A 35 -2.97 -14.18 2.07
CA CYS A 35 -2.99 -15.08 3.22
C CYS A 35 -4.28 -15.01 4.05
N SER A 36 -5.02 -13.90 4.03
CA SER A 36 -6.24 -13.67 4.85
C SER A 36 -6.01 -13.61 6.37
N GLU A 37 -4.76 -13.56 6.82
CA GLU A 37 -4.37 -13.62 8.24
C GLU A 37 -3.36 -12.53 8.66
N GLY A 38 -3.10 -11.53 7.78
CA GLY A 38 -2.25 -10.38 8.11
C GLY A 38 -0.76 -10.54 7.85
N GLU A 39 -0.28 -11.71 7.41
CA GLU A 39 1.15 -12.04 7.31
C GLU A 39 1.82 -11.55 6.01
N CYS A 40 1.14 -11.65 4.87
CA CYS A 40 1.80 -11.44 3.58
C CYS A 40 1.86 -9.98 3.10
N GLY A 41 1.08 -9.08 3.68
CA GLY A 41 1.04 -7.66 3.34
C GLY A 41 0.48 -7.31 1.95
N ALA A 42 -0.01 -8.29 1.17
CA ALA A 42 -0.56 -8.01 -0.17
C ALA A 42 -1.83 -7.13 -0.12
N CYS A 43 -2.54 -7.14 0.99
CA CYS A 43 -3.74 -6.35 1.25
C CYS A 43 -3.47 -5.01 1.96
N THR A 44 -2.22 -4.60 2.09
CA THR A 44 -1.86 -3.34 2.76
C THR A 44 -2.55 -2.16 2.09
N VAL A 45 -3.18 -1.31 2.91
CA VAL A 45 -3.73 0.00 2.58
C VAL A 45 -3.23 1.01 3.60
N LEU A 46 -3.36 2.31 3.31
CA LEU A 46 -3.13 3.33 4.33
C LEU A 46 -4.45 3.70 5.00
N VAL A 47 -4.50 3.61 6.31
CA VAL A 47 -5.61 4.12 7.14
C VAL A 47 -5.06 5.30 7.94
N ASP A 48 -5.59 6.49 7.68
CA ASP A 48 -5.10 7.73 8.27
C ASP A 48 -3.57 7.88 8.14
N GLY A 49 -3.03 7.52 6.97
CA GLY A 49 -1.60 7.56 6.63
C GLY A 49 -0.75 6.39 7.16
N LYS A 50 -1.31 5.45 7.92
CA LYS A 50 -0.59 4.30 8.48
C LYS A 50 -0.86 3.03 7.69
N ALA A 51 0.19 2.24 7.42
CA ALA A 51 0.06 0.95 6.74
C ALA A 51 -0.71 -0.06 7.61
N VAL A 52 -1.76 -0.65 7.04
CA VAL A 52 -2.67 -1.59 7.71
C VAL A 52 -3.00 -2.75 6.77
N THR A 53 -2.98 -3.98 7.27
CA THR A 53 -3.41 -5.17 6.53
C THR A 53 -4.93 -5.26 6.53
N SER A 54 -5.58 -4.92 5.42
CA SER A 54 -7.04 -4.81 5.32
C SER A 54 -7.80 -6.12 5.47
N CYS A 55 -7.14 -7.27 5.34
CA CYS A 55 -7.77 -8.58 5.54
C CYS A 55 -8.08 -8.90 7.02
N THR A 56 -7.44 -8.21 7.97
CA THR A 56 -7.63 -8.40 9.42
C THR A 56 -8.43 -7.27 10.09
N VAL A 57 -8.93 -6.31 9.29
CA VAL A 57 -9.68 -5.16 9.77
C VAL A 57 -11.13 -5.25 9.28
N LEU A 58 -12.08 -4.96 10.14
CA LEU A 58 -13.50 -4.94 9.78
C LEU A 58 -13.90 -3.60 9.16
N ALA A 59 -14.73 -3.65 8.14
CA ALA A 59 -15.10 -2.47 7.35
C ALA A 59 -15.78 -1.37 8.17
N PHE A 60 -16.63 -1.74 9.15
CA PHE A 60 -17.31 -0.75 10.00
C PHE A 60 -16.36 0.08 10.87
N GLN A 61 -15.16 -0.44 11.18
CA GLN A 61 -14.13 0.29 11.95
C GLN A 61 -13.57 1.49 11.18
N MET A 62 -13.87 1.59 9.89
CA MET A 62 -13.42 2.69 9.03
C MET A 62 -14.39 3.87 9.00
N GLU A 63 -15.43 3.87 9.81
CA GLU A 63 -16.31 5.03 9.96
C GLU A 63 -15.50 6.27 10.37
N GLY A 64 -15.69 7.37 9.64
CA GLY A 64 -14.96 8.63 9.87
C GLY A 64 -13.47 8.64 9.48
N ARG A 65 -12.90 7.50 9.06
CA ARG A 65 -11.48 7.39 8.70
C ARG A 65 -11.23 7.61 7.20
N SER A 66 -9.96 7.89 6.90
CA SER A 66 -9.45 8.00 5.52
C SER A 66 -8.68 6.72 5.14
N VAL A 67 -9.05 6.11 4.01
CA VAL A 67 -8.39 4.94 3.45
C VAL A 67 -7.78 5.30 2.11
N THR A 68 -6.48 5.01 1.93
CA THR A 68 -5.80 5.19 0.64
C THR A 68 -5.32 3.84 0.12
N THR A 69 -5.68 3.54 -1.13
CA THR A 69 -5.19 2.40 -1.90
C THR A 69 -4.20 2.87 -2.97
N LEU A 70 -3.59 1.96 -3.72
CA LEU A 70 -2.64 2.34 -4.76
C LEU A 70 -3.29 3.26 -5.82
N GLU A 71 -4.56 3.05 -6.13
CA GLU A 71 -5.31 3.91 -7.06
C GLU A 71 -5.39 5.37 -6.58
N GLY A 72 -5.30 5.59 -5.27
CA GLY A 72 -5.35 6.93 -4.69
C GLY A 72 -4.01 7.65 -4.60
N LEU A 73 -2.89 7.00 -4.96
CA LEU A 73 -1.58 7.66 -4.98
C LEU A 73 -1.35 8.50 -6.23
N SER A 74 -2.07 8.20 -7.32
CA SER A 74 -1.90 8.87 -8.60
C SER A 74 -3.02 9.89 -8.80
N ASP A 75 -2.64 11.14 -9.03
CA ASP A 75 -3.56 12.22 -9.42
C ASP A 75 -3.28 12.60 -10.88
N GLY A 76 -3.62 11.68 -11.80
CA GLY A 76 -3.36 11.81 -13.22
C GLY A 76 -1.94 11.40 -13.66
N GLU A 77 -0.93 11.63 -12.84
CA GLU A 77 0.45 11.20 -13.09
C GLU A 77 0.86 10.07 -12.12
N ARG A 78 1.87 9.28 -12.52
CA ARG A 78 2.42 8.26 -11.62
C ARG A 78 3.09 8.90 -10.41
N HIS A 79 2.79 8.37 -9.25
CA HIS A 79 3.52 8.74 -8.03
C HIS A 79 5.01 8.38 -8.17
N PRO A 80 5.97 9.18 -7.64
CA PRO A 80 7.42 8.91 -7.75
C PRO A 80 7.83 7.51 -7.32
N LEU A 81 7.22 6.95 -6.26
CA LEU A 81 7.43 5.56 -5.86
C LEU A 81 7.02 4.56 -6.95
N GLN A 82 5.89 4.76 -7.62
CA GLN A 82 5.46 3.86 -8.69
C GLN A 82 6.46 3.88 -9.86
N GLN A 83 6.95 5.07 -10.21
CA GLN A 83 7.95 5.20 -11.27
C GLN A 83 9.29 4.57 -10.85
N ALA A 84 9.73 4.79 -9.61
CA ALA A 84 10.95 4.19 -9.07
C ALA A 84 10.89 2.65 -9.07
N PHE A 85 9.72 2.05 -8.77
CA PHE A 85 9.54 0.60 -8.86
C PHE A 85 9.70 0.06 -10.28
N ILE A 86 9.27 0.81 -11.29
CA ILE A 86 9.45 0.45 -12.71
C ILE A 86 10.93 0.55 -13.10
N ASP A 87 11.56 1.68 -12.79
CA ASP A 87 12.92 2.00 -13.22
C ASP A 87 14.00 1.12 -12.55
N ASN A 88 13.68 0.53 -11.39
CA ASN A 88 14.57 -0.37 -10.65
C ASN A 88 14.24 -1.86 -10.82
N ASP A 89 13.42 -2.24 -11.80
CA ASP A 89 12.98 -3.63 -12.02
C ASP A 89 12.36 -4.30 -10.77
N ALA A 90 11.72 -3.49 -9.92
CA ALA A 90 11.11 -3.94 -8.67
C ALA A 90 9.75 -4.62 -8.85
N VAL A 91 9.29 -4.77 -10.09
CA VAL A 91 8.01 -5.40 -10.46
C VAL A 91 8.26 -6.59 -11.37
N GLN A 92 7.80 -7.78 -10.96
CA GLN A 92 7.75 -8.96 -11.82
C GLN A 92 6.29 -9.38 -12.03
N CYS A 93 5.73 -10.26 -11.20
CA CYS A 93 4.31 -10.63 -11.33
C CYS A 93 3.35 -9.50 -10.91
N GLY A 94 3.81 -8.53 -10.11
CA GLY A 94 3.04 -7.36 -9.68
C GLY A 94 2.10 -7.60 -8.49
N PHE A 95 1.95 -8.82 -8.00
CA PHE A 95 0.97 -9.14 -6.94
C PHE A 95 1.29 -8.44 -5.60
N CYS A 96 2.55 -8.41 -5.18
CA CYS A 96 2.99 -7.74 -3.95
C CYS A 96 3.13 -6.22 -4.11
N THR A 97 3.25 -5.72 -5.33
CA THR A 97 3.66 -4.34 -5.63
C THR A 97 2.79 -3.27 -4.97
N PRO A 98 1.44 -3.36 -4.99
CA PRO A 98 0.61 -2.36 -4.32
C PRO A 98 0.89 -2.25 -2.83
N GLY A 99 0.96 -3.38 -2.13
CA GLY A 99 1.24 -3.40 -0.70
C GLY A 99 2.64 -2.88 -0.36
N MET A 100 3.66 -3.26 -1.15
CA MET A 100 5.03 -2.76 -1.00
C MET A 100 5.11 -1.23 -1.16
N ILE A 101 4.46 -0.68 -2.19
CA ILE A 101 4.44 0.77 -2.44
C ILE A 101 3.74 1.51 -1.30
N LEU A 102 2.62 1.00 -0.78
CA LEU A 102 1.89 1.66 0.31
C LEU A 102 2.65 1.57 1.63
N SER A 103 3.31 0.46 1.94
CA SER A 103 4.20 0.35 3.10
C SER A 103 5.40 1.31 2.99
N ALA A 104 6.02 1.39 1.81
CA ALA A 104 7.08 2.35 1.52
C ALA A 104 6.58 3.81 1.64
N LYS A 105 5.37 4.10 1.15
CA LYS A 105 4.76 5.44 1.28
C LYS A 105 4.60 5.83 2.75
N ALA A 106 4.07 4.94 3.59
CA ALA A 106 3.94 5.20 5.02
C ALA A 106 5.30 5.48 5.70
N LEU A 107 6.34 4.73 5.31
CA LEU A 107 7.69 5.01 5.78
C LEU A 107 8.17 6.40 5.36
N LEU A 108 8.06 6.73 4.07
CA LEU A 108 8.58 7.98 3.52
C LEU A 108 7.83 9.22 4.01
N ASP A 109 6.56 9.09 4.37
CA ASP A 109 5.79 10.15 5.01
C ASP A 109 6.28 10.43 6.44
N ALA A 110 6.75 9.40 7.14
CA ALA A 110 7.31 9.54 8.49
C ALA A 110 8.81 9.87 8.49
N ASN A 111 9.57 9.33 7.54
CA ASN A 111 11.00 9.54 7.38
C ASN A 111 11.35 9.71 5.89
N PRO A 112 11.52 10.94 5.41
CA PRO A 112 11.82 11.22 4.00
C PRO A 112 13.21 10.78 3.54
N SER A 113 14.11 10.41 4.46
CA SER A 113 15.50 10.04 4.16
C SER A 113 15.88 8.75 4.88
N PRO A 114 15.19 7.62 4.59
CA PRO A 114 15.45 6.38 5.29
C PRO A 114 16.80 5.77 4.89
N THR A 115 17.41 5.06 5.82
CA THR A 115 18.50 4.15 5.55
C THR A 115 17.97 2.88 4.88
N GLU A 116 18.86 2.10 4.26
CA GLU A 116 18.50 0.80 3.68
C GLU A 116 17.91 -0.15 4.74
N GLU A 117 18.45 -0.13 5.96
CA GLU A 117 17.94 -0.96 7.06
C GLU A 117 16.52 -0.57 7.47
N GLU A 118 16.22 0.72 7.54
CA GLU A 118 14.87 1.22 7.84
C GLU A 118 13.88 0.84 6.74
N VAL A 119 14.30 0.89 5.47
CA VAL A 119 13.47 0.40 4.36
C VAL A 119 13.20 -1.09 4.49
N ARG A 120 14.22 -1.91 4.75
CA ARG A 120 14.06 -3.36 4.96
C ARG A 120 13.09 -3.66 6.10
N ARG A 121 13.25 -2.99 7.23
CA ARG A 121 12.37 -3.14 8.40
C ARG A 121 10.92 -2.73 8.09
N ALA A 122 10.71 -1.64 7.37
CA ALA A 122 9.37 -1.19 6.99
C ALA A 122 8.65 -2.16 6.05
N LEU A 123 9.40 -2.97 5.30
CA LEU A 123 8.87 -3.96 4.36
C LEU A 123 8.79 -5.39 4.92
N GLU A 124 9.19 -5.64 6.17
CA GLU A 124 9.19 -7.00 6.79
C GLU A 124 7.82 -7.68 6.73
N GLY A 125 6.73 -6.92 6.84
CA GLY A 125 5.36 -7.41 6.73
C GLY A 125 4.84 -7.59 5.29
N ASN A 126 5.69 -7.48 4.27
CA ASN A 126 5.30 -7.59 2.87
C ASN A 126 6.12 -8.68 2.17
N LEU A 127 5.47 -9.74 1.71
CA LEU A 127 6.14 -10.88 1.08
C LEU A 127 6.16 -10.74 -0.44
N CYS A 128 7.35 -10.97 -1.03
CA CYS A 128 7.54 -11.10 -2.47
C CYS A 128 8.27 -12.41 -2.79
N ARG A 129 7.70 -13.23 -3.69
CA ARG A 129 8.30 -14.50 -4.11
C ARG A 129 9.18 -14.38 -5.36
N CYS A 130 9.13 -13.23 -6.04
CA CYS A 130 9.72 -13.09 -7.38
C CYS A 130 11.06 -12.35 -7.38
N THR A 131 11.13 -11.18 -6.71
CA THR A 131 12.20 -10.17 -6.91
C THR A 131 13.46 -10.41 -6.10
N GLY A 132 13.40 -11.19 -5.02
CA GLY A 132 14.49 -11.30 -4.05
C GLY A 132 14.71 -10.03 -3.20
N TYR A 133 13.74 -9.09 -3.21
CA TYR A 133 13.65 -7.86 -2.40
C TYR A 133 14.66 -6.74 -2.74
N LEU A 134 15.87 -7.04 -3.17
CA LEU A 134 16.89 -6.00 -3.41
C LEU A 134 16.44 -4.92 -4.41
N PRO A 135 15.81 -5.26 -5.55
CA PRO A 135 15.25 -4.23 -6.44
C PRO A 135 14.18 -3.37 -5.78
N ILE A 136 13.36 -3.95 -4.90
CA ILE A 136 12.32 -3.21 -4.16
C ILE A 136 12.96 -2.21 -3.19
N VAL A 137 13.97 -2.64 -2.44
CA VAL A 137 14.70 -1.75 -1.51
C VAL A 137 15.33 -0.58 -2.25
N ARG A 138 15.99 -0.84 -3.40
CA ARG A 138 16.56 0.21 -4.26
C ARG A 138 15.48 1.16 -4.77
N ALA A 139 14.35 0.63 -5.20
CA ALA A 139 13.21 1.44 -5.68
C ALA A 139 12.66 2.36 -4.59
N VAL A 140 12.61 1.94 -3.33
CA VAL A 140 12.16 2.79 -2.23
C VAL A 140 13.16 3.91 -1.96
N LEU A 141 14.47 3.61 -1.95
CA LEU A 141 15.52 4.62 -1.77
C LEU A 141 15.52 5.64 -2.91
N ASP A 142 15.43 5.20 -4.16
CA ASP A 142 15.28 6.06 -5.34
C ASP A 142 14.00 6.91 -5.27
N GLY A 143 12.89 6.29 -4.89
CA GLY A 143 11.62 7.00 -4.68
C GLY A 143 11.71 8.08 -3.61
N ALA A 144 12.47 7.85 -2.54
CA ALA A 144 12.75 8.84 -1.50
C ALA A 144 13.52 10.05 -2.06
N GLU A 145 14.54 9.81 -2.88
CA GLU A 145 15.30 10.90 -3.54
C GLU A 145 14.43 11.72 -4.47
N ARG A 146 13.62 11.07 -5.29
CA ARG A 146 12.69 11.73 -6.22
C ARG A 146 11.64 12.58 -5.51
N LEU A 147 11.17 12.14 -4.35
CA LEU A 147 10.20 12.90 -3.54
C LEU A 147 10.83 14.15 -2.91
N ARG A 148 12.11 14.10 -2.53
CA ARG A 148 12.83 15.26 -1.97
C ARG A 148 13.24 16.28 -3.04
N SER A 149 13.35 15.85 -4.28
CA SER A 149 13.79 16.70 -5.41
C SER A 149 12.66 17.48 -6.09
N ARG A 150 11.41 17.28 -5.62
CA ARG A 150 10.22 17.99 -6.09
C ARG A 150 9.91 19.20 -5.24
#